data_2bc0919f015242b49cad209b7f8340f1
#
_entry.id   2bc0919f015242b49cad209b7f8340f1
#
_cell.length_a   1.000
_cell.length_b   1.000
_cell.length_c   1.000
_cell.angle_alpha   90.00
_cell.angle_beta   90.00
_cell.angle_gamma   90.00
#
_symmetry.space_group_name_H-M   'P 1'
#
loop_
_entity.id
_entity.type
_entity.pdbx_description
1 polymer ?
#
loop_
_entity_poly.entity_id
_entity_poly.type
_entity_poly.pdbx_seq_one_letter_code
_entity_poly.pdbx_strand_id
1 'polypeptide(L)'
;MVKAVVVHELDGTPEVCDVALALVGSGDVRIRIAAAGVCHSDLSMVNGTVAAQFPVVLGHEASGMIAEVGSDVTTVAVGDRVVLNWAAPCRQCWFCQAGEPWLCKVVEGVTTLSRGSLADGTPLNHCMGVGAFAEEVVLPETSVVPLPQGVPLEFGALMGCAVLTGVGAVRNTAGVRAGESVLVIGLGGIGLSAVMGAKLVGANPIIAVDVSPEKEELARAAGATHFVLSDPKLHKQIRSLTEGRGADHALECVGAAATIRMAWSSVRRGGSCTIVGVGRKEQEVTFNPLELFHFSRTINSSIYGASDPERDIPVIAEQVLTEQLDLTALITHRISLDEVGVAFERMKSGQGARSVIKLG
;
A
#
# COMPACT_ATOMS: atom_id res chain seq x y z
N MET A 1 -11.23 22.98 -14.77
CA MET A 1 -12.00 22.07 -13.88
C MET A 1 -11.74 20.66 -14.35
N VAL A 2 -11.56 19.72 -13.44
CA VAL A 2 -11.36 18.29 -13.69
C VAL A 2 -12.33 17.49 -12.80
N LYS A 3 -12.65 16.25 -13.17
CA LYS A 3 -13.46 15.37 -12.34
C LYS A 3 -12.57 14.74 -11.26
N ALA A 4 -13.08 14.70 -10.02
CA ALA A 4 -12.43 14.03 -8.90
C ALA A 4 -13.47 13.41 -7.95
N VAL A 5 -13.07 12.36 -7.23
CA VAL A 5 -13.89 11.74 -6.17
C VAL A 5 -13.65 12.48 -4.87
N VAL A 6 -14.68 13.13 -4.37
CA VAL A 6 -14.66 13.94 -3.15
C VAL A 6 -15.53 13.29 -2.09
N VAL A 7 -15.06 13.33 -0.83
CA VAL A 7 -15.87 13.04 0.36
C VAL A 7 -15.97 14.34 1.16
N HIS A 8 -17.20 14.73 1.50
CA HIS A 8 -17.49 16.04 2.11
C HIS A 8 -17.42 16.04 3.64
N GLU A 9 -17.64 14.90 4.27
CA GLU A 9 -17.65 14.74 5.73
C GLU A 9 -17.27 13.32 6.16
N LEU A 10 -17.03 13.13 7.45
CA LEU A 10 -16.76 11.82 8.04
C LEU A 10 -17.92 10.86 7.75
N ASP A 11 -17.59 9.62 7.38
CA ASP A 11 -18.53 8.58 6.94
C ASP A 11 -19.39 8.97 5.71
N GLY A 12 -19.01 10.06 5.01
CA GLY A 12 -19.70 10.54 3.81
C GLY A 12 -19.52 9.58 2.62
N THR A 13 -20.46 9.68 1.68
CA THR A 13 -20.41 8.92 0.42
C THR A 13 -19.40 9.58 -0.54
N PRO A 14 -18.54 8.80 -1.22
CA PRO A 14 -17.70 9.32 -2.31
C PRO A 14 -18.56 9.81 -3.48
N GLU A 15 -18.33 11.03 -3.95
CA GLU A 15 -19.06 11.65 -5.04
C GLU A 15 -18.09 12.20 -6.09
N VAL A 16 -18.45 12.09 -7.38
CA VAL A 16 -17.66 12.69 -8.46
C VAL A 16 -18.06 14.16 -8.62
N CYS A 17 -17.09 15.05 -8.36
CA CYS A 17 -17.28 16.50 -8.41
C CYS A 17 -16.37 17.15 -9.46
N ASP A 18 -16.76 18.33 -9.94
CA ASP A 18 -15.88 19.24 -10.68
C ASP A 18 -15.02 20.02 -9.70
N VAL A 19 -13.69 19.91 -9.83
CA VAL A 19 -12.74 20.58 -8.95
C VAL A 19 -11.78 21.47 -9.74
N ALA A 20 -11.38 22.58 -9.14
CA ALA A 20 -10.32 23.44 -9.67
C ALA A 20 -8.98 23.00 -9.09
N LEU A 21 -8.03 22.67 -9.96
CA LEU A 21 -6.66 22.35 -9.53
C LEU A 21 -5.95 23.62 -9.05
N ALA A 22 -4.98 23.43 -8.16
CA ALA A 22 -3.99 24.48 -7.87
C ALA A 22 -3.22 24.85 -9.16
N LEU A 23 -2.69 26.07 -9.20
CA LEU A 23 -1.74 26.46 -10.24
C LEU A 23 -0.44 25.68 -10.08
N VAL A 24 0.22 25.36 -11.21
CA VAL A 24 1.54 24.73 -11.20
C VAL A 24 2.55 25.75 -10.70
N GLY A 25 3.11 25.52 -9.50
CA GLY A 25 4.22 26.30 -8.95
C GLY A 25 5.55 25.95 -9.60
N SER A 26 6.62 26.69 -9.28
CA SER A 26 7.93 26.50 -9.90
C SER A 26 8.52 25.09 -9.69
N GLY A 27 8.27 24.47 -8.53
CA GLY A 27 8.72 23.11 -8.22
C GLY A 27 7.63 22.02 -8.36
N ASP A 28 6.47 22.36 -8.96
CA ASP A 28 5.36 21.44 -9.11
C ASP A 28 5.27 20.85 -10.52
N VAL A 29 4.58 19.73 -10.60
CA VAL A 29 4.22 19.05 -11.86
C VAL A 29 2.72 18.82 -11.91
N ARG A 30 2.11 18.96 -13.08
CA ARG A 30 0.74 18.51 -13.36
C ARG A 30 0.78 17.15 -14.02
N ILE A 31 0.02 16.21 -13.48
CA ILE A 31 -0.03 14.82 -13.95
C ILE A 31 -1.44 14.52 -14.41
N ARG A 32 -1.57 14.01 -15.65
CA ARG A 32 -2.79 13.34 -16.11
C ARG A 32 -2.75 11.90 -15.60
N ILE A 33 -3.70 11.57 -14.74
CA ILE A 33 -3.81 10.23 -14.15
C ILE A 33 -4.31 9.24 -15.21
N ALA A 34 -3.64 8.12 -15.36
CA ALA A 34 -4.05 7.03 -16.24
C ALA A 34 -4.70 5.89 -15.46
N ALA A 35 -4.19 5.61 -14.27
CA ALA A 35 -4.73 4.57 -13.39
C ALA A 35 -4.53 4.95 -11.91
N ALA A 36 -5.50 4.59 -11.06
CA ALA A 36 -5.40 4.74 -9.61
C ALA A 36 -5.93 3.51 -8.88
N GLY A 37 -5.17 3.03 -7.89
CA GLY A 37 -5.54 1.89 -7.05
C GLY A 37 -6.41 2.29 -5.87
N VAL A 38 -7.50 1.54 -5.61
CA VAL A 38 -8.34 1.75 -4.44
C VAL A 38 -7.79 0.97 -3.25
N CYS A 39 -7.46 1.67 -2.17
CA CYS A 39 -6.79 1.13 -1.00
C CYS A 39 -7.66 1.20 0.27
N HIS A 40 -7.39 0.32 1.23
CA HIS A 40 -8.01 0.40 2.57
C HIS A 40 -7.72 1.72 3.28
N SER A 41 -6.58 2.36 3.00
CA SER A 41 -6.22 3.66 3.58
C SER A 41 -7.18 4.77 3.15
N ASP A 42 -7.70 4.72 1.90
CA ASP A 42 -8.73 5.67 1.44
C ASP A 42 -10.01 5.49 2.25
N LEU A 43 -10.48 4.25 2.43
CA LEU A 43 -11.63 3.94 3.27
C LEU A 43 -11.38 4.29 4.75
N SER A 44 -10.15 4.13 5.24
CA SER A 44 -9.76 4.49 6.60
C SER A 44 -9.80 6.00 6.85
N MET A 45 -9.59 6.82 5.84
CA MET A 45 -9.82 8.27 5.93
C MET A 45 -11.32 8.59 5.97
N VAL A 46 -12.12 7.94 5.12
CA VAL A 46 -13.58 8.15 5.11
C VAL A 46 -14.20 7.82 6.47
N ASN A 47 -13.79 6.73 7.12
CA ASN A 47 -14.37 6.25 8.39
C ASN A 47 -13.63 6.74 9.65
N GLY A 48 -12.65 7.64 9.52
CA GLY A 48 -11.93 8.24 10.64
C GLY A 48 -10.89 7.35 11.33
N THR A 49 -10.60 6.14 10.82
CA THR A 49 -9.47 5.31 11.31
C THR A 49 -8.14 6.04 11.09
N VAL A 50 -8.00 6.73 9.97
CA VAL A 50 -6.92 7.68 9.68
C VAL A 50 -7.53 9.08 9.67
N ALA A 51 -6.92 10.01 10.41
CA ALA A 51 -7.43 11.38 10.49
C ALA A 51 -7.40 12.07 9.11
N ALA A 52 -8.50 12.73 8.75
CA ALA A 52 -8.62 13.52 7.54
C ALA A 52 -9.30 14.85 7.80
N GLN A 53 -9.05 15.84 6.95
CA GLN A 53 -9.77 17.11 6.90
C GLN A 53 -10.69 17.09 5.67
N PHE A 54 -11.95 17.46 5.87
CA PHE A 54 -12.97 17.47 4.81
C PHE A 54 -13.27 18.89 4.33
N PRO A 55 -13.72 19.07 3.07
CA PRO A 55 -13.85 18.05 2.04
C PRO A 55 -12.49 17.54 1.55
N VAL A 56 -12.42 16.25 1.11
CA VAL A 56 -11.18 15.61 0.70
C VAL A 56 -11.33 14.88 -0.63
N VAL A 57 -10.37 15.07 -1.55
CA VAL A 57 -10.19 14.24 -2.73
C VAL A 57 -9.46 12.97 -2.30
N LEU A 58 -10.04 11.80 -2.59
CA LEU A 58 -9.46 10.50 -2.26
C LEU A 58 -8.33 10.09 -3.21
N GLY A 59 -7.64 9.00 -2.85
CA GLY A 59 -6.62 8.35 -3.68
C GLY A 59 -5.19 8.77 -3.37
N HIS A 60 -4.31 7.76 -3.26
CA HIS A 60 -2.88 7.95 -3.01
C HIS A 60 -1.99 6.95 -3.77
N GLU A 61 -2.60 5.98 -4.46
CA GLU A 61 -1.94 5.02 -5.34
C GLU A 61 -2.28 5.39 -6.79
N ALA A 62 -1.33 5.89 -7.58
CA ALA A 62 -1.62 6.19 -8.98
C ALA A 62 -0.38 6.23 -9.86
N SER A 63 -0.62 6.20 -11.15
CA SER A 63 0.34 6.45 -12.21
C SER A 63 -0.29 7.28 -13.31
N GLY A 64 0.54 7.98 -14.05
CA GLY A 64 0.07 8.85 -15.12
C GLY A 64 1.19 9.37 -15.98
N MET A 65 0.89 10.46 -16.68
CA MET A 65 1.83 11.15 -17.57
C MET A 65 1.93 12.61 -17.17
N ILE A 66 3.15 13.14 -17.15
CA ILE A 66 3.41 14.57 -16.90
C ILE A 66 2.78 15.39 -18.02
N ALA A 67 1.87 16.29 -17.67
CA ALA A 67 1.19 17.21 -18.59
C ALA A 67 1.79 18.60 -18.60
N GLU A 68 2.38 19.04 -17.47
CA GLU A 68 3.03 20.35 -17.32
C GLU A 68 4.09 20.28 -16.21
N VAL A 69 5.15 21.06 -16.33
CA VAL A 69 6.22 21.16 -15.34
C VAL A 69 6.48 22.62 -14.97
N GLY A 70 6.75 22.89 -13.70
CA GLY A 70 7.19 24.18 -13.22
C GLY A 70 8.62 24.50 -13.65
N SER A 71 9.03 25.76 -13.53
CA SER A 71 10.33 26.28 -14.03
C SER A 71 11.55 25.64 -13.37
N ASP A 72 11.41 25.17 -12.12
CA ASP A 72 12.51 24.64 -11.31
C ASP A 72 12.55 23.10 -11.31
N VAL A 73 11.59 22.45 -12.00
CA VAL A 73 11.52 20.99 -12.15
C VAL A 73 12.64 20.48 -13.03
N THR A 74 13.38 19.49 -12.58
CA THR A 74 14.58 18.98 -13.25
C THR A 74 14.60 17.46 -13.44
N THR A 75 13.77 16.71 -12.71
CA THR A 75 13.82 15.24 -12.70
C THR A 75 12.89 14.57 -13.71
N VAL A 76 11.88 15.30 -14.20
CA VAL A 76 10.90 14.84 -15.17
C VAL A 76 10.57 15.90 -16.20
N ALA A 77 10.05 15.49 -17.36
CA ALA A 77 9.62 16.35 -18.45
C ALA A 77 8.18 16.01 -18.89
N VAL A 78 7.56 16.94 -19.64
CA VAL A 78 6.24 16.71 -20.25
C VAL A 78 6.27 15.45 -21.13
N GLY A 79 5.30 14.57 -20.91
CA GLY A 79 5.19 13.28 -21.60
C GLY A 79 5.82 12.10 -20.84
N ASP A 80 6.60 12.35 -19.79
CA ASP A 80 7.15 11.28 -18.96
C ASP A 80 6.05 10.53 -18.22
N ARG A 81 6.25 9.22 -18.09
CA ARG A 81 5.40 8.33 -17.32
C ARG A 81 5.90 8.29 -15.88
N VAL A 82 4.98 8.37 -14.92
CA VAL A 82 5.33 8.46 -13.50
C VAL A 82 4.41 7.60 -12.62
N VAL A 83 4.98 7.16 -11.50
CA VAL A 83 4.25 6.65 -10.33
C VAL A 83 4.14 7.77 -9.32
N LEU A 84 2.98 7.93 -8.69
CA LEU A 84 2.79 8.90 -7.62
C LEU A 84 3.29 8.32 -6.28
N ASN A 85 3.99 9.16 -5.53
CA ASN A 85 4.57 8.84 -4.23
C ASN A 85 3.97 9.73 -3.14
N TRP A 86 3.13 9.17 -2.30
CA TRP A 86 2.51 9.88 -1.16
C TRP A 86 3.49 10.11 0.00
N ALA A 87 4.59 9.38 0.05
CA ALA A 87 5.56 9.40 1.13
C ALA A 87 6.91 9.98 0.66
N ALA A 88 6.88 11.12 -0.07
CA ALA A 88 8.06 11.79 -0.57
C ALA A 88 8.98 12.25 0.58
N PRO A 89 10.21 11.69 0.72
CA PRO A 89 11.09 12.04 1.82
C PRO A 89 11.77 13.39 1.58
N CYS A 90 11.92 14.20 2.63
CA CYS A 90 12.55 15.51 2.53
C CYS A 90 14.09 15.48 2.35
N ARG A 91 14.73 14.32 2.50
CA ARG A 91 16.19 14.09 2.41
C ARG A 91 17.06 14.86 3.42
N GLN A 92 16.46 15.66 4.32
CA GLN A 92 17.19 16.57 5.22
C GLN A 92 16.96 16.27 6.71
N CYS A 93 15.84 15.67 7.10
CA CYS A 93 15.56 15.37 8.51
C CYS A 93 16.44 14.23 9.03
N TRP A 94 16.48 14.09 10.34
CA TRP A 94 17.29 13.06 10.99
C TRP A 94 17.04 11.65 10.46
N PHE A 95 15.77 11.26 10.26
CA PHE A 95 15.42 9.96 9.71
C PHE A 95 15.96 9.74 8.30
N CYS A 96 15.80 10.74 7.42
CA CYS A 96 16.34 10.65 6.05
C CYS A 96 17.86 10.49 6.06
N GLN A 97 18.56 11.25 6.91
CA GLN A 97 20.03 11.18 7.04
C GLN A 97 20.50 9.89 7.71
N ALA A 98 19.67 9.29 8.58
CA ALA A 98 19.92 7.97 9.19
C ALA A 98 19.65 6.81 8.22
N GLY A 99 19.20 7.06 6.99
CA GLY A 99 18.87 6.01 6.01
C GLY A 99 17.48 5.41 6.17
N GLU A 100 16.59 6.08 6.89
CA GLU A 100 15.21 5.68 7.16
C GLU A 100 14.19 6.66 6.54
N PRO A 101 14.21 6.87 5.20
CA PRO A 101 13.37 7.89 4.55
C PRO A 101 11.87 7.64 4.71
N TRP A 102 11.44 6.39 4.93
CA TRP A 102 10.04 6.04 5.21
C TRP A 102 9.51 6.58 6.55
N LEU A 103 10.41 7.04 7.45
CA LEU A 103 10.09 7.70 8.72
C LEU A 103 10.28 9.22 8.66
N CYS A 104 10.33 9.79 7.46
CA CYS A 104 10.53 11.21 7.25
C CYS A 104 9.49 12.06 8.00
N LYS A 105 9.93 13.08 8.73
CA LYS A 105 9.04 14.00 9.48
C LYS A 105 8.00 14.71 8.61
N VAL A 106 8.31 14.96 7.35
CA VAL A 106 7.37 15.60 6.42
C VAL A 106 6.22 14.65 6.09
N VAL A 107 6.49 13.35 6.02
CA VAL A 107 5.49 12.31 5.74
C VAL A 107 4.59 12.06 6.96
N GLU A 108 5.12 12.13 8.18
CA GLU A 108 4.39 11.83 9.42
C GLU A 108 3.12 12.68 9.59
N GLY A 109 3.13 13.93 9.13
CA GLY A 109 2.01 14.87 9.28
C GLY A 109 1.09 14.97 8.06
N VAL A 110 1.41 14.32 6.94
CA VAL A 110 0.66 14.49 5.69
C VAL A 110 -0.47 13.46 5.59
N THR A 111 -1.49 13.60 6.39
CA THR A 111 -2.75 12.86 6.18
C THR A 111 -3.61 13.56 5.13
N THR A 112 -3.66 14.90 5.16
CA THR A 112 -4.30 15.72 4.14
C THR A 112 -3.48 16.99 3.88
N LEU A 113 -3.50 17.48 2.64
CA LEU A 113 -2.88 18.74 2.25
C LEU A 113 -3.87 19.49 1.37
N SER A 114 -4.09 20.79 1.66
CA SER A 114 -5.01 21.61 0.85
C SER A 114 -4.38 21.99 -0.50
N ARG A 115 -5.02 21.58 -1.60
CA ARG A 115 -4.62 21.89 -2.98
C ARG A 115 -5.85 22.00 -3.87
N GLY A 116 -6.12 23.21 -4.39
CA GLY A 116 -7.29 23.45 -5.23
C GLY A 116 -8.57 23.71 -4.44
N SER A 117 -9.72 23.69 -5.13
CA SER A 117 -11.02 24.02 -4.55
C SER A 117 -12.18 23.35 -5.29
N LEU A 118 -13.32 23.25 -4.62
CA LEU A 118 -14.62 22.99 -5.26
C LEU A 118 -15.01 24.15 -6.19
N ALA A 119 -16.04 23.94 -7.00
CA ALA A 119 -16.55 24.94 -7.94
C ALA A 119 -17.04 26.22 -7.25
N ASP A 120 -17.49 26.14 -6.00
CA ASP A 120 -17.92 27.28 -5.17
C ASP A 120 -16.78 28.01 -4.47
N GLY A 121 -15.52 27.57 -4.66
CA GLY A 121 -14.33 28.12 -4.03
C GLY A 121 -13.96 27.50 -2.68
N THR A 122 -14.72 26.53 -2.16
CA THR A 122 -14.38 25.83 -0.92
C THR A 122 -13.03 25.11 -1.07
N PRO A 123 -12.05 25.35 -0.18
CA PRO A 123 -10.75 24.67 -0.25
C PRO A 123 -10.88 23.16 -0.15
N LEU A 124 -10.14 22.43 -0.98
CA LEU A 124 -10.10 20.98 -1.01
C LEU A 124 -8.82 20.44 -0.39
N ASN A 125 -8.96 19.46 0.47
CA ASN A 125 -7.85 18.66 0.97
C ASN A 125 -7.63 17.46 0.05
N HIS A 126 -6.41 16.94 0.01
CA HIS A 126 -6.04 15.78 -0.78
C HIS A 126 -5.54 14.65 0.12
N CYS A 127 -6.07 13.46 -0.08
CA CYS A 127 -5.68 12.24 0.62
C CYS A 127 -4.17 12.04 0.54
N MET A 128 -3.50 11.96 1.69
CA MET A 128 -2.03 11.83 1.81
C MET A 128 -1.25 12.84 0.95
N GLY A 129 -1.81 14.04 0.76
CA GLY A 129 -1.20 15.08 -0.07
C GLY A 129 -1.25 14.83 -1.58
N VAL A 130 -1.88 13.75 -2.04
CA VAL A 130 -1.92 13.31 -3.45
C VAL A 130 -3.30 13.54 -4.09
N GLY A 131 -4.38 12.94 -3.55
CA GLY A 131 -5.73 13.09 -4.09
C GLY A 131 -5.90 12.51 -5.50
N ALA A 132 -5.42 11.30 -5.72
CA ALA A 132 -5.27 10.72 -7.05
C ALA A 132 -6.55 10.16 -7.71
N PHE A 133 -7.70 10.14 -7.02
CA PHE A 133 -8.96 9.78 -7.66
C PHE A 133 -9.51 11.00 -8.41
N ALA A 134 -8.74 11.48 -9.36
CA ALA A 134 -9.01 12.64 -10.19
C ALA A 134 -8.43 12.45 -11.59
N GLU A 135 -8.96 13.14 -12.59
CA GLU A 135 -8.44 13.11 -13.97
C GLU A 135 -7.02 13.68 -14.04
N GLU A 136 -6.75 14.74 -13.26
CA GLU A 136 -5.43 15.37 -13.17
C GLU A 136 -5.16 15.81 -11.72
N VAL A 137 -3.88 15.88 -11.34
CA VAL A 137 -3.42 16.41 -10.06
C VAL A 137 -2.20 17.33 -10.26
N VAL A 138 -1.98 18.25 -9.31
CA VAL A 138 -0.78 19.09 -9.26
C VAL A 138 -0.03 18.72 -7.97
N LEU A 139 1.21 18.25 -8.10
CA LEU A 139 2.03 17.77 -7.00
C LEU A 139 3.45 18.33 -7.09
N PRO A 140 4.21 18.39 -5.97
CA PRO A 140 5.64 18.66 -6.03
C PRO A 140 6.36 17.59 -6.85
N GLU A 141 7.43 17.96 -7.54
CA GLU A 141 8.33 17.05 -8.26
C GLU A 141 8.76 15.85 -7.42
N THR A 142 8.98 16.03 -6.13
CA THR A 142 9.37 14.95 -5.19
C THR A 142 8.29 13.90 -4.98
N SER A 143 7.04 14.19 -5.33
CA SER A 143 5.91 13.26 -5.21
C SER A 143 5.73 12.36 -6.44
N VAL A 144 6.67 12.35 -7.38
CA VAL A 144 6.63 11.48 -8.55
C VAL A 144 7.93 10.71 -8.71
N VAL A 145 7.83 9.49 -9.21
CA VAL A 145 8.97 8.63 -9.56
C VAL A 145 8.82 8.21 -11.01
N PRO A 146 9.83 8.43 -11.87
CA PRO A 146 9.79 8.01 -13.27
C PRO A 146 9.46 6.52 -13.42
N LEU A 147 8.56 6.19 -14.35
CA LEU A 147 8.16 4.83 -14.67
C LEU A 147 8.70 4.43 -16.04
N PRO A 148 9.52 3.37 -16.15
CA PRO A 148 10.10 2.93 -17.41
C PRO A 148 9.02 2.61 -18.47
N GLN A 149 9.37 2.84 -19.75
CA GLN A 149 8.57 2.37 -20.88
C GLN A 149 8.41 0.84 -20.81
N GLY A 150 7.21 0.35 -21.19
CA GLY A 150 6.92 -1.09 -21.14
C GLY A 150 6.22 -1.55 -19.86
N VAL A 151 6.36 -0.87 -18.72
CA VAL A 151 5.56 -1.19 -17.53
C VAL A 151 4.12 -0.70 -17.74
N PRO A 152 3.07 -1.53 -17.62
CA PRO A 152 1.69 -1.07 -17.70
C PRO A 152 1.38 -0.01 -16.64
N LEU A 153 0.69 1.08 -17.01
CA LEU A 153 0.34 2.14 -16.05
C LEU A 153 -0.55 1.61 -14.90
N GLU A 154 -1.42 0.63 -15.18
CA GLU A 154 -2.20 -0.04 -14.11
C GLU A 154 -1.30 -0.71 -13.06
N PHE A 155 -0.17 -1.28 -13.46
CA PHE A 155 0.82 -1.84 -12.53
C PHE A 155 1.58 -0.73 -11.81
N GLY A 156 1.97 0.33 -12.56
CA GLY A 156 2.60 1.51 -11.98
C GLY A 156 1.78 2.13 -10.85
N ALA A 157 0.45 2.21 -11.01
CA ALA A 157 -0.44 2.72 -9.97
C ALA A 157 -0.29 1.98 -8.64
N LEU A 158 -0.17 0.65 -8.66
CA LEU A 158 -0.04 -0.17 -7.46
C LEU A 158 1.36 -0.14 -6.83
N MET A 159 2.38 0.27 -7.59
CA MET A 159 3.75 0.38 -7.10
C MET A 159 3.92 1.50 -6.07
N GLY A 160 3.11 2.55 -6.16
CA GLY A 160 3.18 3.70 -5.25
C GLY A 160 2.75 3.40 -3.79
N CYS A 161 2.09 2.27 -3.52
CA CYS A 161 1.69 1.90 -2.16
C CYS A 161 1.70 0.39 -1.95
N ALA A 162 0.72 -0.36 -2.50
CA ALA A 162 0.51 -1.76 -2.13
C ALA A 162 1.72 -2.66 -2.42
N VAL A 163 2.29 -2.54 -3.63
CA VAL A 163 3.41 -3.40 -4.06
C VAL A 163 4.68 -3.05 -3.29
N LEU A 164 5.01 -1.76 -3.23
CA LEU A 164 6.18 -1.29 -2.48
C LEU A 164 6.11 -1.71 -1.00
N THR A 165 4.93 -1.55 -0.38
CA THR A 165 4.70 -1.92 1.02
C THR A 165 4.84 -3.43 1.25
N GLY A 166 4.19 -4.26 0.44
CA GLY A 166 4.21 -5.71 0.64
C GLY A 166 5.56 -6.34 0.34
N VAL A 167 6.16 -6.00 -0.81
CA VAL A 167 7.51 -6.49 -1.19
C VAL A 167 8.56 -5.98 -0.21
N GLY A 168 8.49 -4.69 0.15
CA GLY A 168 9.41 -4.07 1.11
C GLY A 168 9.29 -4.66 2.51
N ALA A 169 8.09 -4.97 2.99
CA ALA A 169 7.89 -5.62 4.28
C ALA A 169 8.63 -6.96 4.38
N VAL A 170 8.66 -7.74 3.30
CA VAL A 170 9.40 -9.00 3.22
C VAL A 170 10.92 -8.76 3.17
N ARG A 171 11.38 -7.87 2.26
CA ARG A 171 12.80 -7.68 1.97
C ARG A 171 13.52 -6.82 3.01
N ASN A 172 12.92 -5.67 3.33
CA ASN A 172 13.59 -4.63 4.12
C ASN A 172 13.28 -4.79 5.61
N THR A 173 12.00 -5.05 5.99
CA THR A 173 11.60 -5.12 7.41
C THR A 173 11.80 -6.51 8.00
N ALA A 174 11.22 -7.55 7.40
CA ALA A 174 11.36 -8.92 7.91
C ALA A 174 12.74 -9.53 7.57
N GLY A 175 13.40 -9.06 6.50
CA GLY A 175 14.71 -9.54 6.09
C GLY A 175 14.72 -11.02 5.69
N VAL A 176 13.65 -11.49 5.07
CA VAL A 176 13.45 -12.89 4.67
C VAL A 176 14.54 -13.35 3.71
N ARG A 177 15.07 -14.54 3.95
CA ARG A 177 16.11 -15.18 3.14
C ARG A 177 15.55 -16.38 2.37
N ALA A 178 16.26 -16.78 1.32
CA ALA A 178 15.89 -17.97 0.56
C ALA A 178 15.81 -19.22 1.45
N GLY A 179 14.74 -20.00 1.28
CA GLY A 179 14.48 -21.21 2.06
C GLY A 179 13.81 -20.99 3.42
N GLU A 180 13.70 -19.74 3.92
CA GLU A 180 12.94 -19.44 5.15
C GLU A 180 11.44 -19.49 4.89
N SER A 181 10.68 -19.95 5.90
CA SER A 181 9.23 -20.05 5.84
C SER A 181 8.56 -18.71 6.14
N VAL A 182 7.60 -18.32 5.29
CA VAL A 182 6.86 -17.07 5.43
C VAL A 182 5.37 -17.37 5.58
N LEU A 183 4.76 -16.78 6.61
CA LEU A 183 3.32 -16.75 6.83
C LEU A 183 2.81 -15.34 6.51
N VAL A 184 1.80 -15.22 5.66
CA VAL A 184 1.12 -13.96 5.36
C VAL A 184 -0.34 -14.06 5.77
N ILE A 185 -0.80 -13.20 6.66
CA ILE A 185 -2.19 -13.15 7.15
C ILE A 185 -2.90 -11.91 6.58
N GLY A 186 -4.01 -12.14 5.87
CA GLY A 186 -4.77 -11.11 5.16
C GLY A 186 -4.27 -10.93 3.72
N LEU A 187 -5.09 -11.36 2.75
CA LEU A 187 -4.75 -11.42 1.33
C LEU A 187 -5.45 -10.32 0.50
N GLY A 188 -5.38 -9.10 1.02
CA GLY A 188 -5.64 -7.89 0.24
C GLY A 188 -4.44 -7.52 -0.63
N GLY A 189 -4.43 -6.31 -1.20
CA GLY A 189 -3.34 -5.88 -2.07
C GLY A 189 -1.96 -5.96 -1.44
N ILE A 190 -1.82 -5.56 -0.16
CA ILE A 190 -0.53 -5.63 0.57
C ILE A 190 -0.13 -7.09 0.82
N GLY A 191 -1.06 -7.93 1.31
CA GLY A 191 -0.72 -9.32 1.62
C GLY A 191 -0.35 -10.14 0.38
N LEU A 192 -1.05 -9.97 -0.73
CA LEU A 192 -0.67 -10.62 -2.00
C LEU A 192 0.68 -10.09 -2.50
N SER A 193 0.96 -8.79 -2.36
CA SER A 193 2.27 -8.23 -2.69
C SER A 193 3.37 -8.79 -1.77
N ALA A 194 3.08 -9.07 -0.49
CA ALA A 194 4.00 -9.74 0.41
C ALA A 194 4.25 -11.21 0.01
N VAL A 195 3.22 -11.93 -0.46
CA VAL A 195 3.37 -13.29 -1.03
C VAL A 195 4.29 -13.24 -2.25
N MET A 196 4.08 -12.28 -3.16
CA MET A 196 4.96 -12.08 -4.33
C MET A 196 6.38 -11.74 -3.91
N GLY A 197 6.56 -10.86 -2.92
CA GLY A 197 7.86 -10.53 -2.34
C GLY A 197 8.56 -11.74 -1.74
N ALA A 198 7.84 -12.61 -1.02
CA ALA A 198 8.37 -13.85 -0.47
C ALA A 198 8.83 -14.83 -1.57
N LYS A 199 8.07 -14.92 -2.67
CA LYS A 199 8.48 -15.68 -3.86
C LYS A 199 9.75 -15.13 -4.48
N LEU A 200 9.86 -13.80 -4.63
CA LEU A 200 11.05 -13.14 -5.22
C LEU A 200 12.33 -13.40 -4.43
N VAL A 201 12.25 -13.49 -3.10
CA VAL A 201 13.43 -13.80 -2.26
C VAL A 201 13.69 -15.30 -2.10
N GLY A 202 12.85 -16.16 -2.70
CA GLY A 202 13.02 -17.62 -2.64
C GLY A 202 12.59 -18.24 -1.31
N ALA A 203 11.65 -17.63 -0.59
CA ALA A 203 11.08 -18.21 0.65
C ALA A 203 10.38 -19.55 0.37
N ASN A 204 10.46 -20.49 1.32
CA ASN A 204 9.79 -21.78 1.22
C ASN A 204 9.65 -22.46 2.60
N PRO A 205 8.45 -22.87 3.04
CA PRO A 205 7.16 -22.64 2.37
C PRO A 205 6.67 -21.18 2.48
N ILE A 206 5.82 -20.76 1.52
CA ILE A 206 5.05 -19.51 1.55
C ILE A 206 3.59 -19.89 1.88
N ILE A 207 3.15 -19.50 3.07
CA ILE A 207 1.85 -19.88 3.61
C ILE A 207 0.96 -18.65 3.63
N ALA A 208 -0.08 -18.64 2.82
CA ALA A 208 -1.05 -17.56 2.72
C ALA A 208 -2.31 -17.91 3.54
N VAL A 209 -2.80 -16.93 4.32
CA VAL A 209 -3.95 -17.10 5.22
C VAL A 209 -4.98 -16.01 5.02
N ASP A 210 -6.24 -16.39 4.83
CA ASP A 210 -7.36 -15.45 4.79
C ASP A 210 -8.62 -16.10 5.39
N VAL A 211 -9.64 -15.30 5.67
CA VAL A 211 -10.96 -15.78 6.12
C VAL A 211 -11.83 -16.23 4.95
N SER A 212 -11.57 -15.72 3.73
CA SER A 212 -12.32 -16.05 2.53
C SER A 212 -11.63 -17.15 1.71
N PRO A 213 -12.31 -18.28 1.43
CA PRO A 213 -11.74 -19.32 0.57
C PRO A 213 -11.53 -18.84 -0.88
N GLU A 214 -12.23 -17.81 -1.32
CA GLU A 214 -12.09 -17.22 -2.66
C GLU A 214 -10.70 -16.61 -2.90
N LYS A 215 -9.93 -16.38 -1.84
CA LYS A 215 -8.54 -15.87 -1.92
C LYS A 215 -7.51 -16.92 -2.32
N GLU A 216 -7.85 -18.22 -2.30
CA GLU A 216 -6.89 -19.29 -2.58
C GLU A 216 -6.28 -19.17 -3.98
N GLU A 217 -7.10 -18.93 -4.99
CA GLU A 217 -6.63 -18.81 -6.38
C GLU A 217 -5.67 -17.63 -6.54
N LEU A 218 -6.03 -16.47 -5.96
CA LEU A 218 -5.17 -15.27 -5.97
C LEU A 218 -3.86 -15.51 -5.22
N ALA A 219 -3.91 -16.18 -4.07
CA ALA A 219 -2.72 -16.50 -3.30
C ALA A 219 -1.75 -17.41 -4.06
N ARG A 220 -2.27 -18.45 -4.72
CA ARG A 220 -1.47 -19.37 -5.54
C ARG A 220 -0.88 -18.67 -6.77
N ALA A 221 -1.66 -17.84 -7.46
CA ALA A 221 -1.18 -17.01 -8.56
C ALA A 221 -0.06 -16.05 -8.12
N ALA A 222 -0.16 -15.47 -6.91
CA ALA A 222 0.89 -14.65 -6.32
C ALA A 222 2.14 -15.43 -5.91
N GLY A 223 2.06 -16.77 -5.79
CA GLY A 223 3.19 -17.64 -5.49
C GLY A 223 3.14 -18.35 -4.13
N ALA A 224 2.00 -18.36 -3.44
CA ALA A 224 1.84 -19.14 -2.22
C ALA A 224 1.96 -20.64 -2.49
N THR A 225 2.76 -21.33 -1.69
CA THR A 225 2.88 -22.80 -1.73
C THR A 225 1.72 -23.47 -1.01
N HIS A 226 1.17 -22.80 -0.01
CA HIS A 226 0.04 -23.28 0.80
C HIS A 226 -0.97 -22.15 1.02
N PHE A 227 -2.25 -22.51 0.99
CA PHE A 227 -3.33 -21.65 1.44
C PHE A 227 -4.03 -22.31 2.63
N VAL A 228 -4.34 -21.53 3.65
CA VAL A 228 -4.97 -21.99 4.89
C VAL A 228 -6.10 -21.03 5.24
N LEU A 229 -7.29 -21.56 5.50
CA LEU A 229 -8.38 -20.75 6.05
C LEU A 229 -8.06 -20.37 7.50
N SER A 230 -8.27 -19.08 7.80
CA SER A 230 -8.06 -18.56 9.14
C SER A 230 -9.00 -19.21 10.16
N ASP A 231 -8.44 -19.79 11.21
CA ASP A 231 -9.18 -20.31 12.36
C ASP A 231 -8.40 -20.08 13.67
N PRO A 232 -9.04 -20.19 14.84
CA PRO A 232 -8.36 -20.01 16.13
C PRO A 232 -7.20 -20.98 16.40
N LYS A 233 -7.11 -22.10 15.67
CA LYS A 233 -6.04 -23.10 15.81
C LYS A 233 -4.98 -22.99 14.71
N LEU A 234 -4.94 -21.88 13.98
CA LEU A 234 -4.00 -21.63 12.87
C LEU A 234 -2.56 -22.02 13.24
N HIS A 235 -2.08 -21.67 14.42
CA HIS A 235 -0.72 -22.00 14.88
C HIS A 235 -0.38 -23.50 14.82
N LYS A 236 -1.37 -24.42 14.95
CA LYS A 236 -1.15 -25.87 14.82
C LYS A 236 -0.98 -26.26 13.36
N GLN A 237 -1.77 -25.67 12.48
CA GLN A 237 -1.66 -25.90 11.03
C GLN A 237 -0.33 -25.38 10.50
N ILE A 238 0.11 -24.17 10.91
CA ILE A 238 1.40 -23.63 10.53
C ILE A 238 2.55 -24.53 11.00
N ARG A 239 2.49 -25.03 12.22
CA ARG A 239 3.50 -26.00 12.71
C ARG A 239 3.56 -27.28 11.88
N SER A 240 2.42 -27.82 11.44
CA SER A 240 2.44 -29.02 10.59
C SER A 240 3.09 -28.78 9.23
N LEU A 241 3.01 -27.55 8.70
CA LEU A 241 3.61 -27.12 7.44
C LEU A 241 5.09 -26.69 7.58
N THR A 242 5.60 -26.60 8.83
CA THR A 242 6.94 -26.09 9.15
C THR A 242 7.69 -27.05 10.09
N GLU A 243 7.54 -28.36 9.91
CA GLU A 243 8.25 -29.42 10.66
C GLU A 243 8.08 -29.28 12.18
N GLY A 244 6.92 -28.82 12.64
CA GLY A 244 6.60 -28.65 14.08
C GLY A 244 7.10 -27.36 14.71
N ARG A 245 7.90 -26.54 14.01
CA ARG A 245 8.57 -25.35 14.56
C ARG A 245 7.68 -24.10 14.62
N GLY A 246 6.89 -23.83 13.59
CA GLY A 246 6.25 -22.55 13.28
C GLY A 246 7.01 -21.79 12.18
N ALA A 247 6.43 -20.74 11.63
CA ALA A 247 7.01 -19.96 10.56
C ALA A 247 8.26 -19.17 11.04
N ASP A 248 9.25 -18.99 10.17
CA ASP A 248 10.40 -18.10 10.43
C ASP A 248 9.92 -16.65 10.54
N HIS A 249 9.06 -16.24 9.62
CA HIS A 249 8.50 -14.89 9.55
C HIS A 249 6.99 -14.95 9.39
N ALA A 250 6.27 -14.07 10.09
CA ALA A 250 4.85 -13.82 9.89
C ALA A 250 4.64 -12.35 9.54
N LEU A 251 3.97 -12.08 8.42
CA LEU A 251 3.53 -10.74 8.01
C LEU A 251 2.04 -10.62 8.27
N GLU A 252 1.65 -9.69 9.12
CA GLU A 252 0.28 -9.40 9.46
C GLU A 252 -0.20 -8.20 8.64
N CYS A 253 -1.15 -8.42 7.71
CA CYS A 253 -1.57 -7.44 6.71
C CYS A 253 -3.04 -7.00 6.88
N VAL A 254 -3.65 -7.24 8.05
CA VAL A 254 -5.04 -6.86 8.38
C VAL A 254 -5.10 -5.64 9.30
N GLY A 255 -4.24 -5.62 10.34
CA GLY A 255 -4.21 -4.59 11.35
C GLY A 255 -5.19 -4.84 12.52
N ALA A 256 -5.60 -6.08 12.78
CA ALA A 256 -6.51 -6.37 13.87
C ALA A 256 -5.76 -7.06 15.04
N ALA A 257 -6.16 -6.74 16.28
CA ALA A 257 -5.55 -7.33 17.47
C ALA A 257 -5.55 -8.87 17.44
N ALA A 258 -6.64 -9.48 16.96
CA ALA A 258 -6.77 -10.93 16.85
C ALA A 258 -5.78 -11.52 15.83
N THR A 259 -5.62 -10.91 14.67
CA THR A 259 -4.69 -11.39 13.62
C THR A 259 -3.23 -11.15 13.99
N ILE A 260 -2.92 -10.08 14.71
CA ILE A 260 -1.58 -9.83 15.29
C ILE A 260 -1.22 -10.93 16.30
N ARG A 261 -2.16 -11.30 17.21
CA ARG A 261 -1.97 -12.41 18.15
C ARG A 261 -1.83 -13.76 17.43
N MET A 262 -2.58 -13.95 16.36
CA MET A 262 -2.52 -15.15 15.52
C MET A 262 -1.17 -15.29 14.81
N ALA A 263 -0.69 -14.19 14.21
CA ALA A 263 0.63 -14.10 13.58
C ALA A 263 1.75 -14.41 14.60
N TRP A 264 1.74 -13.73 15.75
CA TRP A 264 2.69 -13.96 16.83
C TRP A 264 2.73 -15.41 17.31
N SER A 265 1.57 -16.03 17.49
CA SER A 265 1.46 -17.42 17.99
C SER A 265 1.94 -18.47 16.98
N SER A 266 1.97 -18.10 15.69
CA SER A 266 2.33 -18.98 14.58
C SER A 266 3.82 -18.95 14.23
N VAL A 267 4.57 -17.97 14.76
CA VAL A 267 6.01 -17.84 14.54
C VAL A 267 6.78 -18.81 15.45
N ARG A 268 7.90 -19.37 14.94
CA ARG A 268 8.80 -20.21 15.73
C ARG A 268 9.51 -19.43 16.83
N ARG A 269 10.23 -20.14 17.70
CA ARG A 269 11.19 -19.51 18.63
C ARG A 269 12.28 -18.79 17.82
N GLY A 270 12.61 -17.56 18.22
CA GLY A 270 13.59 -16.72 17.55
C GLY A 270 13.19 -16.20 16.18
N GLY A 271 11.92 -16.40 15.74
CA GLY A 271 11.41 -15.84 14.50
C GLY A 271 10.82 -14.43 14.68
N SER A 272 10.28 -13.84 13.60
CA SER A 272 9.76 -12.48 13.59
C SER A 272 8.28 -12.40 13.20
N CYS A 273 7.57 -11.47 13.84
CA CYS A 273 6.21 -11.07 13.48
C CYS A 273 6.25 -9.59 13.05
N THR A 274 5.98 -9.33 11.78
CA THR A 274 5.98 -8.00 11.19
C THR A 274 4.55 -7.53 10.96
N ILE A 275 4.16 -6.43 11.60
CA ILE A 275 2.85 -5.81 11.46
C ILE A 275 2.91 -4.81 10.30
N VAL A 276 2.06 -5.02 9.29
CA VAL A 276 1.96 -4.19 8.09
C VAL A 276 0.57 -3.55 7.99
N GLY A 277 -0.45 -4.23 8.53
CA GLY A 277 -1.83 -3.74 8.54
C GLY A 277 -1.99 -2.55 9.50
N VAL A 278 -2.83 -1.58 9.10
CA VAL A 278 -3.15 -0.40 9.92
C VAL A 278 -4.31 -0.73 10.85
N GLY A 279 -4.04 -0.79 12.14
CA GLY A 279 -5.03 -1.07 13.18
C GLY A 279 -5.79 0.17 13.62
N ARG A 280 -6.98 -0.05 14.20
CA ARG A 280 -7.74 1.02 14.88
C ARG A 280 -7.14 1.32 16.25
N LYS A 281 -7.10 2.59 16.63
CA LYS A 281 -6.50 3.05 17.90
C LYS A 281 -7.18 2.50 19.16
N GLU A 282 -8.44 2.07 19.04
CA GLU A 282 -9.22 1.50 20.15
C GLU A 282 -8.89 0.01 20.39
N GLN A 283 -8.15 -0.63 19.48
CA GLN A 283 -7.77 -2.03 19.64
C GLN A 283 -6.45 -2.17 20.40
N GLU A 284 -6.43 -3.08 21.36
CA GLU A 284 -5.24 -3.40 22.15
C GLU A 284 -4.79 -4.84 21.93
N VAL A 285 -3.47 -5.03 21.86
CA VAL A 285 -2.84 -6.35 21.76
C VAL A 285 -2.13 -6.65 23.07
N THR A 286 -2.59 -7.68 23.78
CA THR A 286 -1.97 -8.07 25.05
C THR A 286 -0.98 -9.22 24.88
N PHE A 287 0.20 -9.10 25.46
CA PHE A 287 1.24 -10.13 25.52
C PHE A 287 1.57 -10.46 26.97
N ASN A 288 1.78 -11.76 27.27
CA ASN A 288 2.28 -12.17 28.55
C ASN A 288 3.81 -11.94 28.60
N PRO A 289 4.37 -11.30 29.64
CA PRO A 289 5.82 -11.07 29.75
C PRO A 289 6.67 -12.34 29.67
N LEU A 290 6.20 -13.45 30.25
CA LEU A 290 6.91 -14.73 30.15
C LEU A 290 6.92 -15.27 28.72
N GLU A 291 5.83 -15.09 27.97
CA GLU A 291 5.76 -15.45 26.55
C GLU A 291 6.78 -14.67 25.71
N LEU A 292 6.91 -13.37 25.95
CA LEU A 292 7.90 -12.52 25.27
C LEU A 292 9.31 -13.01 25.51
N PHE A 293 9.66 -13.29 26.78
CA PHE A 293 10.98 -13.78 27.16
C PHE A 293 11.24 -15.19 26.62
N HIS A 294 10.30 -16.15 26.87
CA HIS A 294 10.52 -17.57 26.63
C HIS A 294 10.72 -17.92 25.16
N PHE A 295 9.98 -17.26 24.27
CA PHE A 295 10.02 -17.57 22.85
C PHE A 295 11.09 -16.79 22.10
N SER A 296 11.69 -15.74 22.69
CA SER A 296 12.72 -14.91 22.04
C SER A 296 12.32 -14.45 20.64
N ARG A 297 11.05 -14.17 20.43
CA ARG A 297 10.49 -13.70 19.16
C ARG A 297 10.69 -12.20 19.04
N THR A 298 10.82 -11.71 17.80
CA THR A 298 10.79 -10.29 17.50
C THR A 298 9.39 -9.89 17.02
N ILE A 299 8.88 -8.75 17.50
CA ILE A 299 7.74 -8.07 16.92
C ILE A 299 8.22 -6.71 16.43
N ASN A 300 7.89 -6.38 15.18
CA ASN A 300 8.22 -5.11 14.55
C ASN A 300 7.06 -4.63 13.67
N SER A 301 7.17 -3.44 13.11
CA SER A 301 6.20 -2.89 12.17
C SER A 301 6.87 -2.46 10.87
N SER A 302 6.11 -2.43 9.81
CA SER A 302 6.57 -2.03 8.49
C SER A 302 5.70 -0.91 7.93
N ILE A 303 6.18 0.32 8.02
CA ILE A 303 5.56 1.48 7.37
C ILE A 303 6.12 1.56 5.96
N TYR A 304 5.22 1.58 4.95
CA TYR A 304 5.58 1.73 3.54
C TYR A 304 6.66 0.73 3.07
N GLY A 305 6.69 -0.48 3.69
CA GLY A 305 7.68 -1.51 3.39
C GLY A 305 9.11 -1.20 3.83
N ALA A 306 9.32 -0.23 4.73
CA ALA A 306 10.64 0.32 5.05
C ALA A 306 11.42 0.67 3.77
N SER A 307 10.73 1.26 2.79
CA SER A 307 11.24 1.49 1.44
C SER A 307 11.61 2.96 1.20
N ASP A 308 12.56 3.16 0.30
CA ASP A 308 12.83 4.43 -0.34
C ASP A 308 12.19 4.42 -1.73
N PRO A 309 11.12 5.21 -1.98
CA PRO A 309 10.40 5.16 -3.25
C PRO A 309 11.27 5.39 -4.48
N GLU A 310 12.19 6.36 -4.42
CA GLU A 310 13.08 6.70 -5.54
C GLU A 310 14.06 5.57 -5.87
N ARG A 311 14.46 4.77 -4.87
CA ARG A 311 15.32 3.59 -5.04
C ARG A 311 14.52 2.35 -5.42
N ASP A 312 13.43 2.09 -4.72
CA ASP A 312 12.79 0.77 -4.72
C ASP A 312 11.72 0.63 -5.82
N ILE A 313 11.03 1.72 -6.23
CA ILE A 313 10.07 1.67 -7.33
C ILE A 313 10.76 1.30 -8.66
N PRO A 314 11.90 1.89 -9.04
CA PRO A 314 12.63 1.46 -10.24
C PRO A 314 13.06 -0.02 -10.20
N VAL A 315 13.46 -0.54 -9.04
CA VAL A 315 13.81 -1.97 -8.89
C VAL A 315 12.59 -2.86 -9.11
N ILE A 316 11.43 -2.49 -8.55
CA ILE A 316 10.17 -3.22 -8.75
C ILE A 316 9.75 -3.15 -10.23
N ALA A 317 9.87 -1.98 -10.86
CA ALA A 317 9.55 -1.80 -12.27
C ALA A 317 10.41 -2.70 -13.17
N GLU A 318 11.70 -2.81 -12.89
CA GLU A 318 12.63 -3.72 -13.61
C GLU A 318 12.23 -5.19 -13.40
N GLN A 319 11.83 -5.58 -12.20
CA GLN A 319 11.35 -6.94 -11.93
C GLN A 319 10.07 -7.27 -12.69
N VAL A 320 9.20 -6.28 -12.94
CA VAL A 320 8.01 -6.44 -13.78
C VAL A 320 8.42 -6.58 -15.26
N LEU A 321 9.33 -5.75 -15.76
CA LEU A 321 9.82 -5.81 -17.15
C LEU A 321 10.53 -7.13 -17.47
N THR A 322 11.22 -7.70 -16.49
CA THR A 322 11.93 -8.99 -16.64
C THR A 322 11.08 -10.19 -16.25
N GLU A 323 9.76 -10.00 -16.06
CA GLU A 323 8.79 -11.06 -15.71
C GLU A 323 9.12 -11.82 -14.41
N GLN A 324 9.99 -11.27 -13.55
CA GLN A 324 10.27 -11.82 -12.23
C GLN A 324 9.12 -11.53 -11.26
N LEU A 325 8.38 -10.45 -11.50
CA LEU A 325 7.23 -10.02 -10.71
C LEU A 325 6.02 -9.81 -11.62
N ASP A 326 5.01 -10.65 -11.49
CA ASP A 326 3.74 -10.52 -12.19
C ASP A 326 2.68 -9.92 -11.24
N LEU A 327 2.20 -8.72 -11.56
CA LEU A 327 1.19 -7.99 -10.78
C LEU A 327 -0.26 -8.27 -11.24
N THR A 328 -0.46 -9.13 -12.24
CA THR A 328 -1.77 -9.42 -12.83
C THR A 328 -2.79 -9.87 -11.79
N ALA A 329 -2.39 -10.74 -10.85
CA ALA A 329 -3.27 -11.25 -9.80
C ALA A 329 -3.75 -10.18 -8.80
N LEU A 330 -3.10 -9.01 -8.74
CA LEU A 330 -3.53 -7.92 -7.87
C LEU A 330 -4.74 -7.17 -8.42
N ILE A 331 -4.89 -7.06 -9.76
CA ILE A 331 -5.95 -6.28 -10.38
C ILE A 331 -7.17 -7.17 -10.64
N THR A 332 -8.10 -7.20 -9.70
CA THR A 332 -9.31 -8.03 -9.82
C THR A 332 -10.49 -7.28 -10.43
N HIS A 333 -10.50 -5.95 -10.37
CA HIS A 333 -11.56 -5.13 -10.94
C HIS A 333 -10.97 -3.88 -11.59
N ARG A 334 -11.50 -3.51 -12.75
CA ARG A 334 -11.27 -2.22 -13.40
C ARG A 334 -12.57 -1.43 -13.33
N ILE A 335 -12.49 -0.19 -12.85
CA ILE A 335 -13.65 0.62 -12.51
C ILE A 335 -13.48 2.06 -13.03
N SER A 336 -14.57 2.81 -13.09
CA SER A 336 -14.59 4.28 -13.28
C SER A 336 -14.55 5.02 -11.93
N LEU A 337 -14.43 6.36 -11.97
CA LEU A 337 -14.51 7.20 -10.77
C LEU A 337 -15.83 7.03 -10.02
N ASP A 338 -16.95 6.89 -10.75
CA ASP A 338 -18.29 6.73 -10.17
C ASP A 338 -18.47 5.44 -9.37
N GLU A 339 -17.62 4.43 -9.59
CA GLU A 339 -17.71 3.12 -8.96
C GLU A 339 -16.85 2.99 -7.67
N VAL A 340 -16.20 4.06 -7.20
CA VAL A 340 -15.37 4.02 -6.00
C VAL A 340 -16.16 3.56 -4.76
N GLY A 341 -17.40 4.01 -4.61
CA GLY A 341 -18.28 3.54 -3.53
C GLY A 341 -18.51 2.02 -3.58
N VAL A 342 -18.74 1.46 -4.77
CA VAL A 342 -18.88 0.01 -4.99
C VAL A 342 -17.58 -0.73 -4.67
N ALA A 343 -16.43 -0.15 -5.02
CA ALA A 343 -15.12 -0.72 -4.68
C ALA A 343 -14.90 -0.78 -3.16
N PHE A 344 -15.35 0.22 -2.41
CA PHE A 344 -15.31 0.19 -0.94
C PHE A 344 -16.19 -0.91 -0.36
N GLU A 345 -17.39 -1.16 -0.90
CA GLU A 345 -18.25 -2.25 -0.43
C GLU A 345 -17.64 -3.63 -0.73
N ARG A 346 -17.04 -3.84 -1.90
CA ARG A 346 -16.27 -5.05 -2.21
C ARG A 346 -15.12 -5.25 -1.22
N MET A 347 -14.42 -4.18 -0.89
CA MET A 347 -13.30 -4.21 0.06
C MET A 347 -13.78 -4.60 1.47
N LYS A 348 -14.89 -4.03 1.96
CA LYS A 348 -15.50 -4.36 3.25
C LYS A 348 -15.93 -5.82 3.33
N SER A 349 -16.43 -6.37 2.22
CA SER A 349 -16.84 -7.79 2.12
C SER A 349 -15.69 -8.76 1.85
N GLY A 350 -14.44 -8.26 1.73
CA GLY A 350 -13.26 -9.08 1.46
C GLY A 350 -13.16 -9.63 0.04
N GLN A 351 -13.93 -9.12 -0.90
CA GLN A 351 -13.94 -9.58 -2.28
C GLN A 351 -12.74 -9.02 -3.08
N GLY A 352 -12.18 -9.85 -3.97
CA GLY A 352 -11.08 -9.47 -4.85
C GLY A 352 -9.79 -9.07 -4.11
N ALA A 353 -8.86 -8.43 -4.82
CA ALA A 353 -7.61 -7.89 -4.27
C ALA A 353 -7.57 -6.37 -4.38
N ARG A 354 -7.46 -5.84 -5.62
CA ARG A 354 -7.48 -4.40 -5.91
C ARG A 354 -8.51 -4.06 -6.98
N SER A 355 -9.27 -2.99 -6.73
CA SER A 355 -9.96 -2.27 -7.79
C SER A 355 -9.02 -1.18 -8.31
N VAL A 356 -8.91 -1.05 -9.63
CA VAL A 356 -8.11 -0.01 -10.29
C VAL A 356 -9.04 0.87 -11.11
N ILE A 357 -9.03 2.16 -10.82
CA ILE A 357 -9.73 3.19 -11.60
C ILE A 357 -8.95 3.40 -12.90
N LYS A 358 -9.63 3.38 -14.03
CA LYS A 358 -9.07 3.72 -15.35
C LYS A 358 -9.55 5.10 -15.78
N LEU A 359 -8.61 5.97 -16.14
CA LEU A 359 -8.88 7.37 -16.48
C LEU A 359 -8.38 7.76 -17.89
N GLY A 360 -7.72 6.89 -18.60
CA GLY A 360 -7.17 7.16 -19.93
C GLY A 360 -7.13 5.96 -20.85
#